data_3b283c394cb753cb467b2d12e6fee27a
#
_entry.id   3b283c394cb753cb467b2d12e6fee27a
#
_cell.length_a   1.000
_cell.length_b   1.000
_cell.length_c   1.000
_cell.angle_alpha   90.00
_cell.angle_beta   90.00
_cell.angle_gamma   90.00
#
_symmetry.space_group_name_H-M   'P 1'
#
loop_
_entity.id
_entity.type
_entity.pdbx_description
1 polymer ?
#
loop_
_entity_poly.entity_id
_entity_poly.type
_entity_poly.pdbx_seq_one_letter_code
_entity_poly.pdbx_strand_id
1 'polypeptide(L)'
;MDRMRRRLVHFTILCAFVVGVGIAAAADLQDRTRRAYDEYAERATRVFVDHARDGASGAASGQPSHSATIDVRPAREDGILPVPSGLVHHWTGSTFISGVTLQDALDVSFEYEAYHKIYTPVVASKLLGRDGDTYRVLLRIKGSGGGLSAILDVTSRVQYFYPDDRRVYSISTSEDIREITHAGTPSESSRPAGHDSGYLWRATTFNNLIATDEGVFCETETLGLSRSFPPMFGWFIEPIAKRLGRESVHKSLQEFSQAVKARATSRVRGLSLPR
;
A
#
# COMPACT_ATOMS: atom_id res chain seq x y z
N MET A 1 51.36 -5.88 18.25
CA MET A 1 51.17 -4.51 17.75
C MET A 1 50.94 -4.62 16.25
N ASP A 2 49.70 -4.74 15.85
CA ASP A 2 49.39 -4.43 14.46
C ASP A 2 47.88 -4.11 14.32
N ARG A 3 47.61 -2.94 13.75
CA ARG A 3 46.27 -2.35 13.67
C ARG A 3 45.61 -2.90 12.43
N MET A 4 44.67 -3.78 12.61
CA MET A 4 43.81 -4.29 11.54
C MET A 4 42.84 -3.18 11.09
N ARG A 5 43.25 -2.48 10.05
CA ARG A 5 42.45 -1.47 9.35
C ARG A 5 41.22 -2.14 8.71
N ARG A 6 40.05 -1.85 9.26
CA ARG A 6 38.78 -2.14 8.61
C ARG A 6 38.71 -1.34 7.31
N ARG A 7 38.82 -2.02 6.17
CA ARG A 7 38.52 -1.45 4.87
C ARG A 7 37.00 -1.42 4.70
N LEU A 8 36.44 -0.23 4.86
CA LEU A 8 35.08 0.07 4.39
C LEU A 8 35.14 0.01 2.86
N VAL A 9 34.53 -1.01 2.29
CA VAL A 9 34.33 -1.09 0.83
C VAL A 9 33.19 -0.14 0.48
N HIS A 10 33.56 1.04 0.01
CA HIS A 10 32.63 1.94 -0.66
C HIS A 10 32.36 1.36 -2.04
N PHE A 11 31.26 0.66 -2.18
CA PHE A 11 30.70 0.30 -3.48
C PHE A 11 29.97 1.53 -4.03
N THR A 12 30.77 2.42 -4.62
CA THR A 12 30.23 3.57 -5.36
C THR A 12 29.73 3.02 -6.69
N ILE A 13 28.45 2.71 -6.75
CA ILE A 13 27.79 2.34 -8.01
C ILE A 13 27.68 3.59 -8.87
N LEU A 14 28.49 3.65 -9.88
CA LEU A 14 28.49 4.60 -10.99
C LEU A 14 27.27 4.34 -11.91
N CYS A 15 26.05 4.38 -11.36
CA CYS A 15 24.79 4.32 -12.12
C CYS A 15 24.02 5.66 -12.06
N ALA A 16 24.64 6.72 -11.54
CA ALA A 16 23.94 7.99 -11.30
C ALA A 16 23.80 8.89 -12.53
N PHE A 17 24.35 8.54 -13.70
CA PHE A 17 24.43 9.51 -14.80
C PHE A 17 23.54 9.26 -16.00
N VAL A 18 22.86 8.12 -16.13
CA VAL A 18 22.00 7.84 -17.29
C VAL A 18 20.50 7.96 -17.00
N VAL A 19 20.11 7.89 -15.73
CA VAL A 19 18.69 7.94 -15.32
C VAL A 19 18.16 9.38 -15.13
N GLY A 20 19.06 10.37 -14.99
CA GLY A 20 18.69 11.72 -14.60
C GLY A 20 18.03 12.60 -15.67
N VAL A 21 18.11 12.29 -16.95
CA VAL A 21 17.66 13.21 -18.01
C VAL A 21 16.32 12.81 -18.63
N GLY A 22 15.90 11.54 -18.50
CA GLY A 22 14.65 11.07 -19.13
C GLY A 22 13.45 10.91 -18.19
N ILE A 23 13.67 10.90 -16.87
CA ILE A 23 12.63 10.56 -15.88
C ILE A 23 11.95 11.82 -15.30
N ALA A 24 12.57 12.98 -15.41
CA ALA A 24 12.01 14.25 -14.94
C ALA A 24 11.00 14.90 -15.90
N ALA A 25 10.76 14.31 -17.08
CA ALA A 25 9.71 14.80 -17.95
C ALA A 25 8.35 14.56 -17.33
N ALA A 26 7.53 15.61 -17.23
CA ALA A 26 6.14 15.48 -16.81
C ALA A 26 5.43 14.43 -17.68
N ALA A 27 4.63 13.60 -17.05
CA ALA A 27 3.81 12.60 -17.72
C ALA A 27 2.34 12.97 -17.55
N ASP A 28 1.58 12.83 -18.62
CA ASP A 28 0.16 13.13 -18.61
C ASP A 28 -0.65 11.84 -18.52
N LEU A 29 -1.54 11.76 -17.54
CA LEU A 29 -2.52 10.69 -17.43
C LEU A 29 -3.56 10.84 -18.54
N GLN A 30 -3.44 10.03 -19.58
CA GLN A 30 -4.35 10.04 -20.70
C GLN A 30 -5.69 9.38 -20.33
N ASP A 31 -6.79 9.84 -20.91
CA ASP A 31 -8.12 9.27 -20.70
C ASP A 31 -8.21 7.77 -21.00
N ARG A 32 -7.54 7.30 -22.05
CA ARG A 32 -7.48 5.87 -22.38
C ARG A 32 -6.76 5.04 -21.31
N THR A 33 -5.71 5.60 -20.70
CA THR A 33 -4.96 4.98 -19.59
C THR A 33 -5.85 4.87 -18.36
N ARG A 34 -6.51 5.98 -18.02
CA ARG A 34 -7.46 6.05 -16.91
C ARG A 34 -8.60 5.05 -17.05
N ARG A 35 -9.26 5.03 -18.22
CA ARG A 35 -10.35 4.07 -18.50
C ARG A 35 -9.90 2.62 -18.39
N ALA A 36 -8.73 2.28 -18.93
CA ALA A 36 -8.20 0.92 -18.84
C ALA A 36 -7.95 0.49 -17.38
N TYR A 37 -7.45 1.41 -16.53
CA TYR A 37 -7.32 1.15 -15.10
C TYR A 37 -8.69 1.01 -14.42
N ASP A 38 -9.61 1.93 -14.67
CA ASP A 38 -10.94 1.95 -14.04
C ASP A 38 -11.68 0.63 -14.34
N GLU A 39 -11.69 0.18 -15.61
CA GLU A 39 -12.27 -1.11 -16.00
C GLU A 39 -11.60 -2.31 -15.33
N TYR A 40 -10.28 -2.25 -15.16
CA TYR A 40 -9.55 -3.30 -14.48
C TYR A 40 -9.87 -3.32 -12.98
N ALA A 41 -9.86 -2.15 -12.33
CA ALA A 41 -10.19 -1.99 -10.92
C ALA A 41 -11.62 -2.41 -10.59
N GLU A 42 -12.59 -2.11 -11.46
CA GLU A 42 -13.96 -2.59 -11.31
C GLU A 42 -14.07 -4.12 -11.36
N ARG A 43 -13.35 -4.77 -12.28
CA ARG A 43 -13.31 -6.24 -12.32
C ARG A 43 -12.69 -6.84 -11.07
N ALA A 44 -11.57 -6.29 -10.63
CA ALA A 44 -10.89 -6.71 -9.40
C ALA A 44 -11.80 -6.52 -8.19
N THR A 45 -12.50 -5.38 -8.12
CA THR A 45 -13.47 -5.09 -7.05
C THR A 45 -14.56 -6.14 -6.97
N ARG A 46 -15.16 -6.52 -8.11
CA ARG A 46 -16.20 -7.57 -8.12
C ARG A 46 -15.66 -8.90 -7.59
N VAL A 47 -14.51 -9.33 -8.09
CA VAL A 47 -13.89 -10.59 -7.66
C VAL A 47 -13.57 -10.55 -6.15
N PHE A 48 -13.00 -9.45 -5.68
CA PHE A 48 -12.69 -9.27 -4.25
C PHE A 48 -13.95 -9.31 -3.38
N VAL A 49 -15.00 -8.58 -3.75
CA VAL A 49 -16.26 -8.51 -3.00
C VAL A 49 -16.93 -9.88 -2.92
N ASP A 50 -16.96 -10.63 -4.02
CA ASP A 50 -17.52 -11.98 -4.04
C ASP A 50 -16.76 -12.89 -3.07
N HIS A 51 -15.43 -12.91 -3.11
CA HIS A 51 -14.60 -13.67 -2.18
C HIS A 51 -14.77 -13.25 -0.71
N ALA A 52 -14.79 -11.93 -0.44
CA ALA A 52 -14.92 -11.40 0.91
C ALA A 52 -16.30 -11.74 1.53
N ARG A 53 -17.37 -11.75 0.72
CA ARG A 53 -18.72 -12.14 1.16
C ARG A 53 -18.84 -13.62 1.43
N ASP A 54 -18.23 -14.46 0.61
CA ASP A 54 -18.28 -15.93 0.75
C ASP A 54 -17.37 -16.43 1.89
N GLY A 55 -16.58 -15.55 2.50
CA GLY A 55 -15.59 -15.93 3.53
C GLY A 55 -14.39 -16.67 2.94
N ALA A 56 -14.27 -16.70 1.62
CA ALA A 56 -13.08 -17.20 0.95
C ALA A 56 -11.94 -16.19 1.11
N SER A 57 -10.75 -16.68 1.40
CA SER A 57 -9.53 -15.92 1.21
C SER A 57 -9.29 -15.81 -0.32
N GLY A 58 -9.03 -14.63 -0.83
CA GLY A 58 -8.68 -14.40 -2.24
C GLY A 58 -7.37 -15.08 -2.66
N ALA A 59 -6.66 -15.63 -1.69
CA ALA A 59 -5.65 -16.63 -1.90
C ALA A 59 -6.29 -17.86 -2.58
N ALA A 60 -5.99 -18.11 -3.83
CA ALA A 60 -6.55 -19.14 -4.71
C ALA A 60 -6.51 -20.59 -4.18
N SER A 61 -6.41 -20.80 -2.90
CA SER A 61 -6.33 -22.11 -2.25
C SER A 61 -6.89 -22.10 -0.84
N GLY A 62 -8.21 -22.16 -0.69
CA GLY A 62 -8.77 -22.72 0.52
C GLY A 62 -8.67 -21.83 1.78
N GLN A 63 -8.88 -22.43 2.92
CA GLN A 63 -9.05 -21.83 4.23
C GLN A 63 -7.94 -20.83 4.64
N PRO A 64 -8.28 -19.81 5.44
CA PRO A 64 -7.31 -18.89 6.03
C PRO A 64 -6.15 -19.65 6.70
N SER A 65 -4.93 -19.40 6.27
CA SER A 65 -3.75 -20.00 6.90
C SER A 65 -3.54 -19.39 8.28
N HIS A 66 -3.37 -20.22 9.32
CA HIS A 66 -2.99 -19.78 10.67
C HIS A 66 -1.48 -19.45 10.77
N SER A 67 -0.80 -19.30 9.64
CA SER A 67 0.62 -18.95 9.64
C SER A 67 0.80 -17.44 9.86
N ALA A 68 1.62 -17.08 10.84
CA ALA A 68 2.07 -15.71 11.08
C ALA A 68 3.06 -15.21 10.00
N THR A 69 3.44 -16.07 9.05
CA THR A 69 4.28 -15.67 7.92
C THR A 69 3.48 -14.78 6.99
N ILE A 70 4.08 -13.67 6.60
CA ILE A 70 3.49 -12.80 5.59
C ILE A 70 3.77 -13.40 4.22
N ASP A 71 2.71 -13.81 3.53
CA ASP A 71 2.77 -14.24 2.13
C ASP A 71 2.42 -13.07 1.22
N VAL A 72 3.28 -12.79 0.23
CA VAL A 72 3.01 -11.75 -0.78
C VAL A 72 3.28 -12.31 -2.14
N ARG A 73 2.31 -12.17 -3.02
CA ARG A 73 2.35 -12.69 -4.39
C ARG A 73 1.72 -11.69 -5.37
N PRO A 74 2.07 -11.78 -6.64
CA PRO A 74 1.32 -11.08 -7.66
C PRO A 74 -0.11 -11.62 -7.72
N ALA A 75 -1.10 -10.73 -7.83
CA ALA A 75 -2.49 -11.12 -7.97
C ALA A 75 -2.78 -11.71 -9.36
N ARG A 76 -2.00 -11.29 -10.37
CA ARG A 76 -2.04 -11.82 -11.74
C ARG A 76 -0.65 -11.79 -12.35
N GLU A 77 -0.33 -12.83 -13.14
CA GLU A 77 0.96 -12.96 -13.86
C GLU A 77 2.14 -12.68 -12.93
N ASP A 78 2.88 -11.61 -13.21
CA ASP A 78 4.04 -11.19 -12.44
C ASP A 78 3.83 -9.90 -11.64
N GLY A 79 2.56 -9.47 -11.47
CA GLY A 79 2.15 -8.31 -10.67
C GLY A 79 2.18 -6.98 -11.42
N ILE A 80 2.52 -6.98 -12.72
CA ILE A 80 2.50 -5.79 -13.57
C ILE A 80 1.74 -6.10 -14.86
N LEU A 81 0.70 -5.31 -15.13
CA LEU A 81 -0.10 -5.42 -16.33
C LEU A 81 0.07 -4.15 -17.18
N PRO A 82 0.58 -4.25 -18.41
CA PRO A 82 0.63 -3.12 -19.33
C PRO A 82 -0.78 -2.65 -19.72
N VAL A 83 -0.98 -1.33 -19.68
CA VAL A 83 -2.14 -0.64 -20.22
C VAL A 83 -1.69 0.47 -21.16
N PRO A 84 -2.55 1.07 -21.99
CA PRO A 84 -2.12 2.15 -22.86
C PRO A 84 -1.41 3.27 -22.08
N SER A 85 -0.16 3.53 -22.39
CA SER A 85 0.70 4.55 -21.76
C SER A 85 0.88 4.43 -20.24
N GLY A 86 0.60 3.26 -19.65
CA GLY A 86 0.68 3.03 -18.22
C GLY A 86 0.97 1.58 -17.84
N LEU A 87 1.15 1.37 -16.54
CA LEU A 87 1.34 0.07 -15.92
C LEU A 87 0.40 -0.05 -14.71
N VAL A 88 -0.38 -1.11 -14.66
CA VAL A 88 -1.14 -1.49 -13.47
C VAL A 88 -0.30 -2.43 -12.64
N HIS A 89 -0.04 -2.06 -11.40
CA HIS A 89 0.62 -2.89 -10.40
C HIS A 89 -0.45 -3.56 -9.56
N HIS A 90 -0.43 -4.89 -9.45
CA HIS A 90 -1.47 -5.63 -8.73
C HIS A 90 -0.85 -6.74 -7.87
N TRP A 91 -0.90 -6.53 -6.55
CA TRP A 91 -0.29 -7.39 -5.55
C TRP A 91 -1.30 -7.76 -4.48
N THR A 92 -1.20 -8.98 -3.98
CA THR A 92 -1.95 -9.45 -2.82
C THR A 92 -1.00 -9.95 -1.74
N GLY A 93 -1.39 -9.76 -0.50
CA GLY A 93 -0.65 -10.28 0.63
C GLY A 93 -1.57 -10.71 1.75
N SER A 94 -1.15 -11.68 2.54
CA SER A 94 -1.91 -12.17 3.68
C SER A 94 -1.02 -12.54 4.85
N THR A 95 -1.60 -12.52 6.06
CA THR A 95 -0.96 -12.97 7.29
C THR A 95 -2.01 -13.31 8.33
N PHE A 96 -1.62 -14.09 9.33
CA PHE A 96 -2.44 -14.36 10.51
C PHE A 96 -1.84 -13.69 11.75
N ILE A 97 -2.66 -12.96 12.50
CA ILE A 97 -2.27 -12.29 13.73
C ILE A 97 -2.91 -13.05 14.90
N SER A 98 -2.12 -13.89 15.57
CA SER A 98 -2.59 -14.70 16.70
C SER A 98 -2.79 -13.89 17.97
N GLY A 99 -3.78 -14.27 18.79
CA GLY A 99 -4.02 -13.70 20.12
C GLY A 99 -4.61 -12.29 20.12
N VAL A 100 -5.18 -11.86 19.00
CA VAL A 100 -5.84 -10.56 18.84
C VAL A 100 -7.30 -10.74 18.46
N THR A 101 -8.11 -9.72 18.69
CA THR A 101 -9.53 -9.69 18.29
C THR A 101 -9.74 -8.88 17.02
N LEU A 102 -10.88 -9.08 16.34
CA LEU A 102 -11.28 -8.24 15.21
C LEU A 102 -11.35 -6.75 15.61
N GLN A 103 -11.80 -6.47 16.84
CA GLN A 103 -11.86 -5.11 17.35
C GLN A 103 -10.47 -4.47 17.48
N ASP A 104 -9.44 -5.22 17.93
CA ASP A 104 -8.06 -4.72 17.98
C ASP A 104 -7.57 -4.33 16.57
N ALA A 105 -7.94 -5.12 15.55
CA ALA A 105 -7.59 -4.82 14.16
C ALA A 105 -8.35 -3.61 13.61
N LEU A 106 -9.65 -3.50 13.91
CA LEU A 106 -10.48 -2.37 13.50
C LEU A 106 -10.05 -1.06 14.17
N ASP A 107 -9.71 -1.10 15.45
CA ASP A 107 -9.21 0.08 16.17
C ASP A 107 -7.98 0.67 15.46
N VAL A 108 -7.03 -0.19 15.06
CA VAL A 108 -5.85 0.25 14.28
C VAL A 108 -6.27 0.76 12.91
N SER A 109 -7.23 0.11 12.24
CA SER A 109 -7.72 0.50 10.92
C SER A 109 -8.40 1.87 10.92
N PHE A 110 -9.02 2.27 12.03
CA PHE A 110 -9.70 3.57 12.15
C PHE A 110 -8.80 4.70 12.67
N GLU A 111 -7.57 4.40 13.12
CA GLU A 111 -6.63 5.41 13.61
C GLU A 111 -5.96 6.21 12.48
N TYR A 112 -6.75 6.71 11.53
CA TYR A 112 -6.23 7.43 10.35
C TYR A 112 -5.27 8.56 10.68
N GLU A 113 -5.50 9.29 11.76
CA GLU A 113 -4.61 10.39 12.17
C GLU A 113 -3.27 9.91 12.73
N ALA A 114 -3.18 8.64 13.10
CA ALA A 114 -1.95 8.01 13.61
C ALA A 114 -1.20 7.18 12.55
N TYR A 115 -1.66 7.08 11.32
CA TYR A 115 -1.03 6.27 10.28
C TYR A 115 0.43 6.64 10.03
N HIS A 116 0.81 7.91 10.21
CA HIS A 116 2.21 8.34 10.14
C HIS A 116 3.09 7.77 11.26
N LYS A 117 2.52 7.20 12.32
CA LYS A 117 3.23 6.51 13.41
C LYS A 117 3.24 4.99 13.20
N ILE A 118 2.32 4.49 12.39
CA ILE A 118 2.15 3.05 12.12
C ILE A 118 2.92 2.64 10.87
N TYR A 119 2.75 3.39 9.78
CA TYR A 119 3.27 3.04 8.46
C TYR A 119 4.46 3.94 8.07
N THR A 120 5.62 3.34 7.92
CA THR A 120 6.87 4.06 7.61
C THR A 120 6.79 4.99 6.39
N PRO A 121 6.15 4.62 5.27
CA PRO A 121 6.07 5.54 4.13
C PRO A 121 5.13 6.72 4.35
N VAL A 122 4.25 6.67 5.35
CA VAL A 122 3.31 7.75 5.66
C VAL A 122 4.01 8.80 6.53
N VAL A 123 4.23 9.98 6.01
CA VAL A 123 4.89 11.09 6.73
C VAL A 123 3.90 12.07 7.36
N ALA A 124 2.65 12.08 6.89
CA ALA A 124 1.53 12.77 7.49
C ALA A 124 0.22 12.07 7.15
N SER A 125 -0.75 12.12 8.04
CA SER A 125 -2.06 11.51 7.84
C SER A 125 -3.15 12.34 8.51
N LYS A 126 -4.33 12.41 7.88
CA LYS A 126 -5.45 13.20 8.36
C LYS A 126 -6.78 12.58 7.95
N LEU A 127 -7.70 12.47 8.89
CA LEU A 127 -9.10 12.20 8.59
C LEU A 127 -9.77 13.52 8.12
N LEU A 128 -10.24 13.53 6.87
CA LEU A 128 -10.90 14.69 6.27
C LEU A 128 -12.42 14.73 6.55
N GLY A 129 -13.03 13.56 6.75
CA GLY A 129 -14.45 13.44 7.03
C GLY A 129 -14.90 11.99 7.16
N ARG A 130 -16.08 11.81 7.76
CA ARG A 130 -16.73 10.51 7.90
C ARG A 130 -18.22 10.67 7.63
N ASP A 131 -18.78 9.70 6.89
CA ASP A 131 -20.22 9.54 6.66
C ASP A 131 -20.57 8.05 6.79
N GLY A 132 -21.21 7.68 7.90
CA GLY A 132 -21.47 6.29 8.25
C GLY A 132 -20.17 5.48 8.31
N ASP A 133 -20.09 4.45 7.45
CA ASP A 133 -18.92 3.57 7.29
C ASP A 133 -17.97 4.00 6.17
N THR A 134 -18.15 5.22 5.68
CA THR A 134 -17.29 5.82 4.67
C THR A 134 -16.42 6.91 5.30
N TYR A 135 -15.11 6.80 5.05
CA TYR A 135 -14.10 7.74 5.53
C TYR A 135 -13.41 8.40 4.35
N ARG A 136 -13.14 9.69 4.46
CA ARG A 136 -12.29 10.42 3.53
C ARG A 136 -10.98 10.77 4.22
N VAL A 137 -9.86 10.31 3.68
CA VAL A 137 -8.56 10.33 4.35
C VAL A 137 -7.52 10.95 3.42
N LEU A 138 -6.66 11.80 3.98
CA LEU A 138 -5.47 12.32 3.31
C LEU A 138 -4.24 11.65 3.92
N LEU A 139 -3.44 11.03 3.07
CA LEU A 139 -2.13 10.49 3.44
C LEU A 139 -1.05 11.20 2.61
N ARG A 140 -0.05 11.76 3.28
CA ARG A 140 1.18 12.17 2.64
C ARG A 140 2.16 11.00 2.71
N ILE A 141 2.51 10.45 1.57
CA ILE A 141 3.40 9.30 1.48
C ILE A 141 4.73 9.69 0.83
N LYS A 142 5.82 9.15 1.36
CA LYS A 142 7.16 9.28 0.78
C LYS A 142 7.57 7.94 0.19
N GLY A 143 7.62 7.89 -1.13
CA GLY A 143 8.16 6.76 -1.87
C GLY A 143 9.63 6.98 -2.20
N SER A 144 10.44 5.94 -2.10
CA SER A 144 11.82 5.95 -2.58
C SER A 144 12.21 4.57 -3.10
N GLY A 145 12.90 4.53 -4.23
CA GLY A 145 13.38 3.28 -4.82
C GLY A 145 14.10 3.56 -6.14
N GLY A 146 15.10 2.73 -6.46
CA GLY A 146 15.84 2.87 -7.71
C GLY A 146 16.54 4.23 -7.91
N GLY A 147 16.92 4.92 -6.82
CA GLY A 147 17.49 6.26 -6.89
C GLY A 147 16.48 7.40 -7.03
N LEU A 148 15.18 7.09 -7.06
CA LEU A 148 14.10 8.06 -7.18
C LEU A 148 13.44 8.26 -5.81
N SER A 149 12.94 9.47 -5.57
CA SER A 149 12.15 9.81 -4.39
C SER A 149 11.02 10.74 -4.79
N ALA A 150 9.82 10.44 -4.31
CA ALA A 150 8.65 11.29 -4.51
C ALA A 150 7.88 11.43 -3.21
N ILE A 151 7.22 12.58 -3.03
CA ILE A 151 6.24 12.80 -1.98
C ILE A 151 4.90 13.00 -2.67
N LEU A 152 3.91 12.22 -2.27
CA LEU A 152 2.58 12.23 -2.83
C LEU A 152 1.55 12.51 -1.74
N ASP A 153 0.65 13.44 -2.00
CA ASP A 153 -0.58 13.59 -1.23
C ASP A 153 -1.67 12.75 -1.89
N VAL A 154 -2.16 11.77 -1.16
CA VAL A 154 -3.17 10.83 -1.62
C VAL A 154 -4.45 11.05 -0.81
N THR A 155 -5.49 11.58 -1.45
CA THR A 155 -6.83 11.65 -0.87
C THR A 155 -7.60 10.41 -1.33
N SER A 156 -8.11 9.65 -0.36
CA SER A 156 -8.84 8.42 -0.62
C SER A 156 -10.19 8.41 0.09
N ARG A 157 -11.17 7.76 -0.54
CA ARG A 157 -12.41 7.32 0.07
C ARG A 157 -12.26 5.87 0.48
N VAL A 158 -12.48 5.58 1.77
CA VAL A 158 -12.43 4.23 2.34
C VAL A 158 -13.81 3.86 2.81
N GLN A 159 -14.34 2.75 2.34
CA GLN A 159 -15.66 2.25 2.72
C GLN A 159 -15.52 0.87 3.37
N TYR A 160 -16.17 0.69 4.54
CA TYR A 160 -16.19 -0.57 5.27
C TYR A 160 -17.51 -1.28 5.08
N PHE A 161 -17.43 -2.62 5.08
CA PHE A 161 -18.56 -3.52 4.93
C PHE A 161 -18.46 -4.63 5.97
N TYR A 162 -19.58 -4.99 6.55
CA TYR A 162 -19.70 -5.96 7.65
C TYR A 162 -20.63 -7.09 7.24
N PRO A 163 -20.12 -8.13 6.52
CA PRO A 163 -20.95 -9.28 6.12
C PRO A 163 -21.58 -10.00 7.31
N ASP A 164 -20.84 -10.09 8.42
CA ASP A 164 -21.28 -10.64 9.71
C ASP A 164 -20.39 -10.10 10.85
N ASP A 165 -20.54 -10.69 12.06
CA ASP A 165 -19.83 -10.31 13.28
C ASP A 165 -18.35 -10.74 13.31
N ARG A 166 -17.94 -11.63 12.40
CA ARG A 166 -16.57 -12.15 12.29
C ARG A 166 -15.80 -11.63 11.08
N ARG A 167 -16.46 -10.92 10.17
CA ARG A 167 -15.85 -10.49 8.91
C ARG A 167 -16.07 -9.02 8.64
N VAL A 168 -14.98 -8.35 8.29
CA VAL A 168 -15.03 -6.97 7.82
C VAL A 168 -14.11 -6.83 6.62
N TYR A 169 -14.60 -6.23 5.55
CA TYR A 169 -13.73 -5.84 4.47
C TYR A 169 -13.86 -4.35 4.17
N SER A 170 -12.82 -3.77 3.58
CA SER A 170 -12.84 -2.36 3.17
C SER A 170 -12.30 -2.19 1.76
N ILE A 171 -12.81 -1.17 1.09
CA ILE A 171 -12.36 -0.72 -0.22
C ILE A 171 -11.93 0.72 -0.10
N SER A 172 -10.65 0.97 -0.37
CA SER A 172 -10.06 2.30 -0.43
C SER A 172 -9.78 2.66 -1.88
N THR A 173 -10.35 3.77 -2.36
CA THR A 173 -10.12 4.26 -3.72
C THR A 173 -9.59 5.68 -3.67
N SER A 174 -8.48 5.95 -4.35
CA SER A 174 -7.95 7.30 -4.46
C SER A 174 -8.91 8.20 -5.24
N GLU A 175 -9.25 9.34 -4.65
CA GLU A 175 -10.01 10.42 -5.30
C GLU A 175 -9.07 11.39 -6.01
N ASP A 176 -7.94 11.70 -5.37
CA ASP A 176 -6.92 12.61 -5.87
C ASP A 176 -5.53 12.16 -5.43
N ILE A 177 -4.55 12.25 -6.33
CA ILE A 177 -3.14 11.99 -6.04
C ILE A 177 -2.35 13.13 -6.65
N ARG A 178 -1.52 13.79 -5.84
CA ARG A 178 -0.69 14.92 -6.24
C ARG A 178 0.75 14.75 -5.80
N GLU A 179 1.66 14.94 -6.72
CA GLU A 179 3.08 15.00 -6.40
C GLU A 179 3.42 16.36 -5.77
N ILE A 180 4.13 16.30 -4.64
CA ILE A 180 4.56 17.47 -3.88
C ILE A 180 6.00 17.78 -4.22
N THR A 181 6.25 19.00 -4.64
CA THR A 181 7.58 19.52 -4.92
C THR A 181 8.05 20.41 -3.78
N HIS A 182 9.36 20.41 -3.50
CA HIS A 182 9.98 21.19 -2.42
C HIS A 182 9.34 20.98 -1.04
N ALA A 183 8.88 19.75 -0.78
CA ALA A 183 8.16 19.40 0.46
C ALA A 183 8.93 19.81 1.71
N GLY A 184 8.21 20.41 2.68
CA GLY A 184 8.76 20.90 3.93
C GLY A 184 9.53 22.23 3.83
N THR A 185 9.46 22.90 2.69
CA THR A 185 10.08 24.23 2.49
C THR A 185 9.03 25.32 2.24
N PRO A 186 9.38 26.61 2.36
CA PRO A 186 8.45 27.70 2.03
C PRO A 186 7.98 27.72 0.57
N SER A 187 8.68 27.02 -0.33
CA SER A 187 8.33 26.88 -1.76
C SER A 187 7.57 25.58 -2.05
N GLU A 188 7.06 24.89 -1.03
CA GLU A 188 6.26 23.67 -1.23
C GLU A 188 5.07 23.96 -2.15
N SER A 189 4.89 23.12 -3.16
CA SER A 189 3.77 23.19 -4.09
C SER A 189 3.37 21.82 -4.57
N SER A 190 2.12 21.68 -5.03
CA SER A 190 1.63 20.45 -5.63
C SER A 190 1.56 20.57 -7.15
N ARG A 191 1.92 19.48 -7.85
CA ARG A 191 1.65 19.38 -9.28
C ARG A 191 0.16 19.09 -9.53
N PRO A 192 -0.41 19.54 -10.66
CA PRO A 192 -1.77 19.15 -11.02
C PRO A 192 -1.90 17.61 -11.10
N ALA A 193 -3.01 17.06 -10.64
CA ALA A 193 -3.26 15.63 -10.71
C ALA A 193 -3.20 15.13 -12.16
N GLY A 194 -2.45 14.06 -12.39
CA GLY A 194 -2.24 13.48 -13.71
C GLY A 194 -1.22 14.24 -14.60
N HIS A 195 -0.62 15.34 -14.12
CA HIS A 195 0.41 16.09 -14.80
C HIS A 195 1.68 16.17 -13.93
N ASP A 196 2.26 15.02 -13.65
CA ASP A 196 3.33 14.84 -12.69
C ASP A 196 4.41 13.87 -13.20
N SER A 197 5.22 13.30 -12.33
CA SER A 197 6.23 12.31 -12.72
C SER A 197 5.66 10.94 -13.06
N GLY A 198 4.36 10.72 -12.84
CA GLY A 198 3.68 9.46 -13.17
C GLY A 198 4.06 8.28 -12.27
N TYR A 199 4.54 8.53 -11.06
CA TYR A 199 4.88 7.44 -10.13
C TYR A 199 3.65 6.70 -9.65
N LEU A 200 2.56 7.42 -9.37
CA LEU A 200 1.28 6.86 -8.99
C LEU A 200 0.17 7.85 -9.38
N TRP A 201 -0.72 7.44 -10.27
CA TRP A 201 -1.86 8.25 -10.71
C TRP A 201 -3.19 7.83 -10.10
N ARG A 202 -3.32 6.53 -9.81
CA ARG A 202 -4.50 5.92 -9.19
C ARG A 202 -4.07 4.83 -8.23
N ALA A 203 -4.85 4.65 -7.18
CA ALA A 203 -4.68 3.55 -6.24
C ALA A 203 -6.03 3.02 -5.78
N THR A 204 -6.15 1.70 -5.67
CA THR A 204 -7.25 1.02 -5.01
C THR A 204 -6.65 -0.03 -4.08
N THR A 205 -7.13 -0.07 -2.85
CA THR A 205 -6.70 -1.07 -1.87
C THR A 205 -7.92 -1.75 -1.29
N PHE A 206 -7.88 -3.06 -1.25
CA PHE A 206 -8.87 -3.91 -0.60
C PHE A 206 -8.24 -4.52 0.65
N ASN A 207 -8.98 -4.54 1.75
CA ASN A 207 -8.57 -5.26 2.95
C ASN A 207 -9.69 -6.17 3.40
N ASN A 208 -9.35 -7.38 3.82
CA ASN A 208 -10.28 -8.37 4.36
C ASN A 208 -9.74 -8.85 5.72
N LEU A 209 -10.57 -8.74 6.74
CA LEU A 209 -10.29 -9.15 8.11
C LEU A 209 -11.28 -10.23 8.49
N ILE A 210 -10.78 -11.40 8.89
CA ILE A 210 -11.60 -12.56 9.29
C ILE A 210 -11.18 -12.98 10.69
N ALA A 211 -12.11 -12.84 11.65
CA ALA A 211 -11.90 -13.31 13.00
C ALA A 211 -12.01 -14.85 13.08
N THR A 212 -11.07 -15.43 13.80
CA THR A 212 -11.12 -16.84 14.23
C THR A 212 -11.05 -16.88 15.76
N ASP A 213 -11.18 -18.08 16.34
CA ASP A 213 -11.05 -18.25 17.80
C ASP A 213 -9.60 -18.02 18.28
N GLU A 214 -8.61 -18.09 17.38
CA GLU A 214 -7.18 -17.97 17.69
C GLU A 214 -6.60 -16.59 17.34
N GLY A 215 -7.32 -15.75 16.57
CA GLY A 215 -6.82 -14.46 16.12
C GLY A 215 -7.57 -13.92 14.91
N VAL A 216 -6.89 -13.10 14.12
CA VAL A 216 -7.44 -12.46 12.92
C VAL A 216 -6.59 -12.79 11.70
N PHE A 217 -7.23 -13.34 10.68
CA PHE A 217 -6.63 -13.42 9.34
C PHE A 217 -6.80 -12.08 8.63
N CYS A 218 -5.70 -11.58 8.08
CA CYS A 218 -5.65 -10.31 7.37
C CYS A 218 -5.19 -10.56 5.93
N GLU A 219 -5.93 -10.05 4.99
CA GLU A 219 -5.57 -10.03 3.58
C GLU A 219 -5.65 -8.60 3.06
N THR A 220 -4.68 -8.22 2.24
CA THR A 220 -4.68 -6.94 1.53
C THR A 220 -4.37 -7.17 0.06
N GLU A 221 -5.09 -6.47 -0.80
CA GLU A 221 -4.87 -6.47 -2.24
C GLU A 221 -4.73 -5.02 -2.69
N THR A 222 -3.71 -4.72 -3.49
CA THR A 222 -3.40 -3.35 -3.89
C THR A 222 -3.28 -3.24 -5.39
N LEU A 223 -3.96 -2.25 -5.95
CA LEU A 223 -3.83 -1.83 -7.34
C LEU A 223 -3.24 -0.42 -7.39
N GLY A 224 -2.23 -0.23 -8.23
CA GLY A 224 -1.67 1.08 -8.51
C GLY A 224 -1.54 1.30 -10.01
N LEU A 225 -1.81 2.51 -10.48
CA LEU A 225 -1.55 2.92 -11.86
C LEU A 225 -0.36 3.88 -11.88
N SER A 226 0.66 3.54 -12.62
CA SER A 226 1.79 4.42 -12.92
C SER A 226 1.96 4.63 -14.43
N ARG A 227 2.80 5.57 -14.82
CA ARG A 227 3.20 5.72 -16.22
C ARG A 227 3.94 4.48 -16.71
N SER A 228 3.88 4.22 -18.01
CA SER A 228 4.79 3.28 -18.65
C SER A 228 6.19 3.88 -18.81
N PHE A 229 7.19 3.02 -18.87
CA PHE A 229 8.56 3.43 -19.20
C PHE A 229 8.85 3.17 -20.68
N PRO A 230 9.76 3.96 -21.31
CA PRO A 230 10.19 3.66 -22.66
C PRO A 230 10.72 2.21 -22.74
N PRO A 231 10.40 1.46 -23.81
CA PRO A 231 10.74 0.03 -23.94
C PRO A 231 12.23 -0.27 -23.71
N MET A 232 13.10 0.66 -24.10
CA MET A 232 14.55 0.52 -23.93
C MET A 232 14.99 0.46 -22.44
N PHE A 233 14.17 0.90 -21.49
CA PHE A 233 14.45 0.86 -20.06
C PHE A 233 13.62 -0.18 -19.31
N GLY A 234 12.64 -0.82 -19.97
CA GLY A 234 11.71 -1.78 -19.33
C GLY A 234 12.44 -2.92 -18.63
N TRP A 235 13.42 -3.53 -19.30
CA TRP A 235 14.20 -4.65 -18.75
C TRP A 235 14.93 -4.31 -17.44
N PHE A 236 15.26 -3.05 -17.22
CA PHE A 236 15.96 -2.58 -16.02
C PHE A 236 15.00 -2.10 -14.92
N ILE A 237 13.90 -1.42 -15.28
CA ILE A 237 12.98 -0.79 -14.34
C ILE A 237 11.93 -1.77 -13.82
N GLU A 238 11.48 -2.70 -14.66
CA GLU A 238 10.44 -3.67 -14.32
C GLU A 238 10.79 -4.55 -13.10
N PRO A 239 11.99 -5.11 -12.95
CA PRO A 239 12.38 -5.84 -11.75
C PRO A 239 12.35 -4.99 -10.48
N ILE A 240 12.71 -3.71 -10.61
CA ILE A 240 12.65 -2.76 -9.49
C ILE A 240 11.20 -2.50 -9.08
N ALA A 241 10.32 -2.25 -10.05
CA ALA A 241 8.90 -2.00 -9.81
C ALA A 241 8.21 -3.22 -9.16
N LYS A 242 8.51 -4.43 -9.64
CA LYS A 242 8.03 -5.69 -9.04
C LYS A 242 8.48 -5.84 -7.60
N ARG A 243 9.77 -5.61 -7.33
CA ARG A 243 10.32 -5.68 -5.98
C ARG A 243 9.66 -4.67 -5.05
N LEU A 244 9.54 -3.41 -5.47
CA LEU A 244 8.92 -2.35 -4.68
C LEU A 244 7.46 -2.63 -4.35
N GLY A 245 6.68 -3.14 -5.31
CA GLY A 245 5.29 -3.53 -5.08
C GLY A 245 5.18 -4.63 -4.02
N ARG A 246 5.98 -5.69 -4.15
CA ARG A 246 6.02 -6.78 -3.18
C ARG A 246 6.46 -6.32 -1.78
N GLU A 247 7.55 -5.56 -1.71
CA GLU A 247 8.09 -5.05 -0.45
C GLU A 247 7.11 -4.11 0.26
N SER A 248 6.37 -3.28 -0.50
CA SER A 248 5.36 -2.37 0.04
C SER A 248 4.23 -3.12 0.73
N VAL A 249 3.65 -4.13 0.08
CA VAL A 249 2.58 -4.95 0.66
C VAL A 249 3.09 -5.72 1.88
N HIS A 250 4.27 -6.35 1.78
CA HIS A 250 4.87 -7.07 2.90
C HIS A 250 5.04 -6.17 4.12
N LYS A 251 5.62 -4.98 3.91
CA LYS A 251 5.88 -4.03 4.99
C LYS A 251 4.60 -3.49 5.61
N SER A 252 3.59 -3.15 4.80
CA SER A 252 2.28 -2.72 5.30
C SER A 252 1.63 -3.76 6.22
N LEU A 253 1.62 -5.03 5.82
CA LEU A 253 1.08 -6.11 6.65
C LEU A 253 1.91 -6.32 7.92
N GLN A 254 3.23 -6.22 7.85
CA GLN A 254 4.11 -6.33 9.00
C GLN A 254 3.84 -5.21 10.02
N GLU A 255 3.77 -3.96 9.58
CA GLU A 255 3.55 -2.80 10.42
C GLU A 255 2.13 -2.81 11.01
N PHE A 256 1.12 -3.18 10.22
CA PHE A 256 -0.25 -3.40 10.70
C PHE A 256 -0.30 -4.47 11.80
N SER A 257 0.31 -5.65 11.56
CA SER A 257 0.34 -6.74 12.53
C SER A 257 1.00 -6.32 13.85
N GLN A 258 2.08 -5.55 13.79
CA GLN A 258 2.76 -5.02 14.97
C GLN A 258 1.86 -4.05 15.75
N ALA A 259 1.17 -3.14 15.05
CA ALA A 259 0.26 -2.19 15.68
C ALA A 259 -0.93 -2.88 16.36
N VAL A 260 -1.53 -3.89 15.69
CA VAL A 260 -2.64 -4.67 16.24
C VAL A 260 -2.22 -5.45 17.50
N LYS A 261 -1.04 -6.10 17.48
CA LYS A 261 -0.50 -6.78 18.66
C LYS A 261 -0.21 -5.82 19.82
N ALA A 262 0.31 -4.63 19.53
CA ALA A 262 0.53 -3.60 20.54
C ALA A 262 -0.79 -3.13 21.16
N ARG A 263 -1.84 -2.96 20.36
CA ARG A 263 -3.21 -2.62 20.80
C ARG A 263 -3.75 -3.71 21.74
N ALA A 264 -3.72 -4.97 21.32
CA ALA A 264 -4.18 -6.08 22.12
C ALA A 264 -3.46 -6.18 23.48
N THR A 265 -2.13 -5.97 23.49
CA THR A 265 -1.31 -5.95 24.72
C THR A 265 -1.74 -4.81 25.65
N SER A 266 -2.02 -3.64 25.12
CA SER A 266 -2.47 -2.48 25.91
C SER A 266 -3.85 -2.72 26.51
N ARG A 267 -4.76 -3.34 25.76
CA ARG A 267 -6.10 -3.73 26.25
C ARG A 267 -6.02 -4.69 27.43
N VAL A 268 -5.20 -5.73 27.34
CA VAL A 268 -5.01 -6.72 28.41
C VAL A 268 -4.42 -6.06 29.68
N ARG A 269 -3.43 -5.17 29.53
CA ARG A 269 -2.85 -4.45 30.65
C ARG A 269 -3.86 -3.51 31.33
N GLY A 270 -4.70 -2.82 30.55
CA GLY A 270 -5.77 -1.95 31.07
C GLY A 270 -6.84 -2.71 31.85
N LEU A 271 -7.10 -3.97 31.51
CA LEU A 271 -8.01 -4.85 32.26
C LEU A 271 -7.39 -5.45 33.53
N SER A 272 -6.06 -5.46 33.63
CA SER A 272 -5.31 -6.06 34.75
C SER A 272 -5.00 -5.07 35.89
N LEU A 273 -5.38 -3.80 35.76
CA LEU A 273 -5.24 -2.84 36.86
C LEU A 273 -6.40 -3.03 37.84
N PRO A 274 -6.14 -3.33 39.13
CA PRO A 274 -7.20 -3.41 40.14
C PRO A 274 -7.87 -2.05 40.29
N ARG A 275 -9.20 -2.07 40.41
CA ARG A 275 -10.03 -0.91 40.77
C ARG A 275 -9.75 -0.52 42.20
#